data_6dc80972d4ae4759805a38573f819e1d
#
_entry.id   6dc80972d4ae4759805a38573f819e1d
#
_cell.length_a   1.000
_cell.length_b   1.000
_cell.length_c   1.000
_cell.angle_alpha   90.00
_cell.angle_beta   90.00
_cell.angle_gamma   90.00
#
_symmetry.space_group_name_H-M   'P 1'
#
loop_
_entity.id
_entity.type
_entity.pdbx_description
1 polymer ?
#
loop_
_entity_poly.entity_id
_entity_poly.type
_entity_poly.pdbx_seq_one_letter_code
_entity_poly.pdbx_strand_id
1 'polypeptide(L)'
;MRLWKRIGALVPSTNTTCESDFQLVAPEGVTIHGQRLWLTNDSLSEQGMDRMNSEIENGARYLATAKVDAIAYACTTGSFYRGPGWDRTMTEIVERIAGVPAVATSPAVVEALRFLGAKKVSVATPYPEWSNRKLRAYLEAAGFEVLNVDGEPTAAQAGNQDINDQPPEVIREFATQVCRQEAEALLCACTAWRSLEVASDLESLTGRLLVTSNQATIWNTFRKVGIRQPLKGFGQLLASLNGS
;
A
#
# COMPACT_ATOMS: atom_id res chain seq x y z
N MET A 1 4.61 -0.65 -31.24
CA MET A 1 4.82 -0.77 -29.78
C MET A 1 4.15 0.41 -29.12
N ARG A 2 3.29 0.20 -28.12
CA ARG A 2 2.59 1.29 -27.42
C ARG A 2 3.59 2.09 -26.57
N LEU A 3 3.68 3.41 -26.77
CA LEU A 3 4.61 4.28 -26.05
C LEU A 3 4.19 4.54 -24.59
N TRP A 4 2.97 4.16 -24.21
CA TRP A 4 2.36 4.45 -22.91
C TRP A 4 2.20 3.19 -22.08
N LYS A 5 2.48 3.30 -20.78
CA LYS A 5 2.10 2.30 -19.77
C LYS A 5 0.86 2.77 -19.03
N ARG A 6 -0.15 1.92 -18.94
CA ARG A 6 -1.40 2.20 -18.23
C ARG A 6 -1.46 1.32 -16.98
N ILE A 7 -1.53 1.93 -15.83
CA ILE A 7 -1.67 1.23 -14.56
C ILE A 7 -3.11 1.35 -14.11
N GLY A 8 -3.77 0.24 -13.89
CA GLY A 8 -5.07 0.16 -13.23
C GLY A 8 -4.89 0.16 -11.72
N ALA A 9 -5.73 0.87 -10.99
CA ALA A 9 -5.77 0.86 -9.54
C ALA A 9 -7.18 0.54 -9.05
N LEU A 10 -7.35 -0.60 -8.37
CA LEU A 10 -8.55 -0.93 -7.61
C LEU A 10 -8.40 -0.30 -6.22
N VAL A 11 -9.17 0.72 -5.92
CA VAL A 11 -9.06 1.50 -4.69
C VAL A 11 -10.37 1.51 -3.89
N PRO A 12 -10.33 1.51 -2.55
CA PRO A 12 -11.53 1.79 -1.75
C PRO A 12 -12.17 3.11 -2.19
N SER A 13 -13.50 3.16 -2.29
CA SER A 13 -14.20 4.34 -2.84
C SER A 13 -13.97 5.63 -2.04
N THR A 14 -13.63 5.49 -0.76
CA THR A 14 -13.29 6.61 0.13
C THR A 14 -11.82 7.06 0.04
N ASN A 15 -10.95 6.29 -0.61
CA ASN A 15 -9.52 6.60 -0.69
C ASN A 15 -9.23 7.66 -1.77
N THR A 16 -8.68 8.79 -1.38
CA THR A 16 -8.26 9.90 -2.28
C THR A 16 -6.74 10.05 -2.36
N THR A 17 -5.99 9.30 -1.58
CA THR A 17 -4.52 9.41 -1.47
C THR A 17 -3.79 8.53 -2.48
N CYS A 18 -4.20 7.26 -2.61
CA CYS A 18 -3.43 6.29 -3.39
C CYS A 18 -3.27 6.67 -4.87
N GLU A 19 -4.35 7.12 -5.53
CA GLU A 19 -4.29 7.56 -6.93
C GLU A 19 -3.40 8.78 -7.08
N SER A 20 -3.48 9.74 -6.13
CA SER A 20 -2.62 10.93 -6.10
C SER A 20 -1.15 10.56 -5.95
N ASP A 21 -0.83 9.62 -5.06
CA ASP A 21 0.55 9.14 -4.87
C ASP A 21 1.10 8.46 -6.13
N PHE A 22 0.30 7.61 -6.79
CA PHE A 22 0.68 7.01 -8.06
C PHE A 22 0.95 8.06 -9.13
N GLN A 23 0.08 9.07 -9.26
CA GLN A 23 0.22 10.15 -10.24
C GLN A 23 1.44 11.02 -9.96
N LEU A 24 1.70 11.33 -8.68
CA LEU A 24 2.82 12.16 -8.23
C LEU A 24 4.16 11.58 -8.65
N VAL A 25 4.30 10.25 -8.60
CA VAL A 25 5.57 9.57 -8.89
C VAL A 25 5.64 8.96 -10.28
N ALA A 26 4.54 8.99 -11.04
CA ALA A 26 4.49 8.39 -12.37
C ALA A 26 5.48 9.06 -13.33
N PRO A 27 6.43 8.31 -13.92
CA PRO A 27 7.30 8.88 -14.94
C PRO A 27 6.53 9.21 -16.21
N GLU A 28 7.16 10.00 -17.08
CA GLU A 28 6.58 10.34 -18.39
C GLU A 28 6.17 9.09 -19.17
N GLY A 29 4.99 9.12 -19.77
CA GLY A 29 4.43 7.97 -20.49
C GLY A 29 3.72 6.94 -19.62
N VAL A 30 3.60 7.14 -18.31
CA VAL A 30 2.79 6.32 -17.41
C VAL A 30 1.51 7.04 -17.04
N THR A 31 0.38 6.34 -17.17
CA THR A 31 -0.93 6.88 -16.78
C THR A 31 -1.64 5.96 -15.79
N ILE A 32 -2.40 6.56 -14.88
CA ILE A 32 -3.09 5.87 -13.80
C ILE A 32 -4.60 5.91 -14.04
N HIS A 33 -5.25 4.77 -13.89
CA HIS A 33 -6.68 4.58 -14.14
C HIS A 33 -7.30 3.92 -12.92
N GLY A 34 -8.02 4.72 -12.11
CA GLY A 34 -8.67 4.25 -10.89
C GLY A 34 -10.02 3.59 -11.19
N GLN A 35 -10.30 2.51 -10.49
CA GLN A 35 -11.61 1.91 -10.36
C GLN A 35 -11.93 1.75 -8.88
N ARG A 36 -13.03 2.36 -8.45
CA ARG A 36 -13.41 2.37 -7.06
C ARG A 36 -14.17 1.12 -6.66
N LEU A 37 -13.84 0.59 -5.49
CA LEU A 37 -14.53 -0.49 -4.82
C LEU A 37 -15.31 0.10 -3.65
N TRP A 38 -16.60 -0.19 -3.55
CA TRP A 38 -17.48 0.45 -2.59
C TRP A 38 -17.07 0.20 -1.14
N LEU A 39 -16.71 1.26 -0.43
CA LEU A 39 -16.43 1.25 0.99
C LEU A 39 -17.08 2.49 1.63
N THR A 40 -17.85 2.30 2.70
CA THR A 40 -18.45 3.41 3.45
C THR A 40 -17.54 3.87 4.58
N ASN A 41 -17.74 5.09 5.05
CA ASN A 41 -16.90 5.69 6.08
C ASN A 41 -16.95 4.96 7.43
N ASP A 42 -18.10 4.34 7.72
CA ASP A 42 -18.38 3.55 8.93
C ASP A 42 -18.02 2.05 8.79
N SER A 43 -17.46 1.64 7.66
CA SER A 43 -17.24 0.23 7.32
C SER A 43 -15.83 -0.28 7.64
N LEU A 44 -15.13 0.30 8.63
CA LEU A 44 -13.84 -0.24 9.13
C LEU A 44 -14.07 -1.53 9.94
N SER A 45 -14.56 -2.55 9.26
CA SER A 45 -14.89 -3.87 9.82
C SER A 45 -14.58 -4.97 8.80
N GLU A 46 -14.48 -6.23 9.27
CA GLU A 46 -14.30 -7.37 8.35
C GLU A 46 -15.46 -7.48 7.35
N GLN A 47 -16.69 -7.22 7.77
CA GLN A 47 -17.86 -7.22 6.88
C GLN A 47 -17.77 -6.11 5.81
N GLY A 48 -17.27 -4.93 6.17
CA GLY A 48 -17.02 -3.86 5.23
C GLY A 48 -15.94 -4.24 4.20
N MET A 49 -14.89 -4.93 4.64
CA MET A 49 -13.87 -5.48 3.74
C MET A 49 -14.43 -6.57 2.82
N ASP A 50 -15.30 -7.45 3.33
CA ASP A 50 -15.96 -8.47 2.51
C ASP A 50 -16.84 -7.85 1.42
N ARG A 51 -17.64 -6.84 1.77
CA ARG A 51 -18.47 -6.11 0.81
C ARG A 51 -17.63 -5.43 -0.25
N MET A 52 -16.59 -4.69 0.14
CA MET A 52 -15.69 -4.04 -0.79
C MET A 52 -15.03 -5.06 -1.74
N ASN A 53 -14.56 -6.16 -1.19
CA ASN A 53 -13.87 -7.20 -1.97
C ASN A 53 -14.80 -8.00 -2.89
N SER A 54 -16.11 -8.00 -2.64
CA SER A 54 -17.07 -8.60 -3.56
C SER A 54 -17.13 -7.89 -4.93
N GLU A 55 -16.63 -6.66 -5.02
CA GLU A 55 -16.58 -5.88 -6.27
C GLU A 55 -15.28 -6.04 -7.07
N ILE A 56 -14.29 -6.76 -6.57
CA ILE A 56 -12.98 -6.92 -7.23
C ILE A 56 -13.12 -7.44 -8.67
N GLU A 57 -13.97 -8.45 -8.90
CA GLU A 57 -14.16 -9.02 -10.23
C GLU A 57 -14.70 -7.98 -11.23
N ASN A 58 -15.71 -7.21 -10.84
CA ASN A 58 -16.29 -6.18 -11.70
C ASN A 58 -15.27 -5.05 -11.93
N GLY A 59 -14.57 -4.65 -10.88
CA GLY A 59 -13.50 -3.65 -10.99
C GLY A 59 -12.39 -4.07 -11.96
N ALA A 60 -11.96 -5.33 -11.88
CA ALA A 60 -10.96 -5.89 -12.80
C ALA A 60 -11.48 -5.90 -14.25
N ARG A 61 -12.76 -6.27 -14.48
CA ARG A 61 -13.37 -6.22 -15.82
C ARG A 61 -13.39 -4.81 -16.41
N TYR A 62 -13.74 -3.79 -15.60
CA TYR A 62 -13.73 -2.40 -16.07
C TYR A 62 -12.32 -1.92 -16.44
N LEU A 63 -11.32 -2.20 -15.61
CA LEU A 63 -9.93 -1.85 -15.92
C LEU A 63 -9.39 -2.61 -17.15
N ALA A 64 -9.79 -3.86 -17.35
CA ALA A 64 -9.45 -4.64 -18.54
C ALA A 64 -9.93 -3.96 -19.83
N THR A 65 -11.12 -3.33 -19.83
CA THR A 65 -11.61 -2.59 -21.02
C THR A 65 -10.76 -1.37 -21.35
N ALA A 66 -10.10 -0.76 -20.36
CA ALA A 66 -9.14 0.32 -20.56
C ALA A 66 -7.78 -0.16 -21.09
N LYS A 67 -7.59 -1.51 -21.23
CA LYS A 67 -6.37 -2.15 -21.70
C LYS A 67 -5.16 -1.70 -20.88
N VAL A 68 -5.28 -1.76 -19.55
CA VAL A 68 -4.17 -1.49 -18.61
C VAL A 68 -3.07 -2.56 -18.75
N ASP A 69 -1.84 -2.22 -18.38
CA ASP A 69 -0.68 -3.13 -18.48
C ASP A 69 -0.46 -3.91 -17.17
N ALA A 70 -0.99 -3.42 -16.04
CA ALA A 70 -1.07 -4.11 -14.75
C ALA A 70 -2.20 -3.52 -13.91
N ILE A 71 -2.64 -4.26 -12.89
CA ILE A 71 -3.64 -3.79 -11.92
C ILE A 71 -3.06 -3.86 -10.51
N ALA A 72 -3.07 -2.74 -9.78
CA ALA A 72 -2.78 -2.68 -8.36
C ALA A 72 -4.08 -2.75 -7.57
N TYR A 73 -4.21 -3.72 -6.66
CA TYR A 73 -5.23 -3.69 -5.62
C TYR A 73 -4.70 -2.91 -4.42
N ALA A 74 -5.14 -1.67 -4.30
CA ALA A 74 -4.60 -0.67 -3.40
C ALA A 74 -5.42 -0.53 -2.11
N CYS A 75 -5.49 -1.62 -1.33
CA CYS A 75 -6.06 -1.63 0.02
C CYS A 75 -5.26 -2.56 0.91
N THR A 76 -4.56 -1.98 1.90
CA THR A 76 -3.72 -2.75 2.82
C THR A 76 -4.57 -3.74 3.61
N THR A 77 -5.55 -3.26 4.40
CA THR A 77 -6.41 -4.12 5.22
C THR A 77 -7.15 -5.15 4.37
N GLY A 78 -7.73 -4.73 3.23
CA GLY A 78 -8.44 -5.63 2.33
C GLY A 78 -7.58 -6.78 1.78
N SER A 79 -6.25 -6.61 1.72
CA SER A 79 -5.34 -7.64 1.22
C SER A 79 -4.81 -8.59 2.30
N PHE A 80 -4.88 -8.26 3.61
CA PHE A 80 -4.38 -9.14 4.68
C PHE A 80 -5.44 -9.68 5.64
N TYR A 81 -6.64 -9.06 5.75
CA TYR A 81 -7.59 -9.30 6.84
C TYR A 81 -8.08 -10.75 6.98
N ARG A 82 -8.08 -11.51 5.90
CA ARG A 82 -8.41 -12.95 5.89
C ARG A 82 -7.21 -13.86 6.15
N GLY A 83 -6.05 -13.28 6.43
CA GLY A 83 -4.82 -14.04 6.71
C GLY A 83 -4.06 -14.51 5.47
N PRO A 84 -3.01 -15.32 5.66
CA PRO A 84 -2.11 -15.76 4.59
C PRO A 84 -2.83 -16.53 3.49
N GLY A 85 -2.51 -16.23 2.24
CA GLY A 85 -3.08 -16.86 1.05
C GLY A 85 -4.27 -16.14 0.44
N TRP A 86 -4.98 -15.31 1.19
CA TRP A 86 -6.08 -14.50 0.68
C TRP A 86 -5.60 -13.51 -0.40
N ASP A 87 -4.50 -12.87 -0.16
CA ASP A 87 -3.83 -11.96 -1.07
C ASP A 87 -3.50 -12.61 -2.43
N ARG A 88 -3.04 -13.87 -2.39
CA ARG A 88 -2.79 -14.67 -3.60
C ARG A 88 -4.10 -14.95 -4.35
N THR A 89 -5.10 -15.48 -3.64
CA THR A 89 -6.42 -15.77 -4.23
C THR A 89 -6.98 -14.54 -4.95
N MET A 90 -6.89 -13.38 -4.33
CA MET A 90 -7.38 -12.12 -4.88
C MET A 90 -6.60 -11.70 -6.13
N THR A 91 -5.27 -11.75 -6.12
CA THR A 91 -4.47 -11.40 -7.30
C THR A 91 -4.71 -12.37 -8.46
N GLU A 92 -4.84 -13.68 -8.20
CA GLU A 92 -5.21 -14.69 -9.21
C GLU A 92 -6.58 -14.40 -9.84
N ILE A 93 -7.56 -13.94 -9.08
CA ILE A 93 -8.88 -13.53 -9.61
C ILE A 93 -8.71 -12.35 -10.58
N VAL A 94 -7.96 -11.32 -10.18
CA VAL A 94 -7.74 -10.13 -11.01
C VAL A 94 -6.97 -10.49 -12.28
N GLU A 95 -5.90 -11.27 -12.18
CA GLU A 95 -5.09 -11.71 -13.32
C GLU A 95 -5.90 -12.55 -14.32
N ARG A 96 -6.70 -13.49 -13.81
CA ARG A 96 -7.58 -14.33 -14.66
C ARG A 96 -8.60 -13.50 -15.43
N ILE A 97 -9.14 -12.44 -14.83
CA ILE A 97 -10.18 -11.61 -15.44
C ILE A 97 -9.58 -10.60 -16.42
N ALA A 98 -8.49 -9.94 -16.02
CA ALA A 98 -7.92 -8.83 -16.78
C ALA A 98 -6.84 -9.27 -17.79
N GLY A 99 -6.27 -10.47 -17.62
CA GLY A 99 -5.20 -10.98 -18.50
C GLY A 99 -3.89 -10.22 -18.38
N VAL A 100 -3.68 -9.51 -17.25
CA VAL A 100 -2.47 -8.72 -16.98
C VAL A 100 -2.00 -8.98 -15.55
N PRO A 101 -0.72 -8.73 -15.22
CA PRO A 101 -0.21 -8.90 -13.86
C PRO A 101 -1.00 -8.09 -12.83
N ALA A 102 -1.25 -8.69 -11.68
CA ALA A 102 -1.84 -8.01 -10.53
C ALA A 102 -0.84 -7.89 -9.37
N VAL A 103 -1.00 -6.84 -8.57
CA VAL A 103 -0.24 -6.57 -7.35
C VAL A 103 -1.23 -6.22 -6.25
N ALA A 104 -1.12 -6.88 -5.09
CA ALA A 104 -1.85 -6.47 -3.91
C ALA A 104 -0.91 -5.77 -2.91
N THR A 105 -1.43 -4.82 -2.14
CA THR A 105 -0.63 -3.98 -1.25
C THR A 105 0.16 -4.78 -0.21
N SER A 106 -0.47 -5.71 0.52
CA SER A 106 0.22 -6.39 1.62
C SER A 106 1.36 -7.31 1.17
N PRO A 107 1.21 -8.14 0.12
CA PRO A 107 2.37 -8.87 -0.41
C PRO A 107 3.43 -7.94 -1.00
N ALA A 108 3.05 -6.80 -1.59
CA ALA A 108 4.02 -5.81 -2.06
C ALA A 108 4.83 -5.21 -0.90
N VAL A 109 4.22 -4.96 0.26
CA VAL A 109 4.91 -4.54 1.49
C VAL A 109 5.92 -5.61 1.95
N VAL A 110 5.50 -6.88 1.96
CA VAL A 110 6.39 -8.01 2.32
C VAL A 110 7.58 -8.09 1.37
N GLU A 111 7.34 -7.99 0.06
CA GLU A 111 8.40 -7.99 -0.95
C GLU A 111 9.34 -6.79 -0.81
N ALA A 112 8.80 -5.60 -0.53
CA ALA A 112 9.59 -4.38 -0.34
C ALA A 112 10.51 -4.48 0.90
N LEU A 113 9.96 -4.93 2.03
CA LEU A 113 10.76 -5.14 3.26
C LEU A 113 11.88 -6.17 3.05
N ARG A 114 11.59 -7.27 2.35
CA ARG A 114 12.60 -8.30 2.00
C ARG A 114 13.66 -7.75 1.04
N PHE A 115 13.24 -7.00 0.03
CA PHE A 115 14.15 -6.36 -0.93
C PHE A 115 15.13 -5.41 -0.24
N LEU A 116 14.65 -4.65 0.74
CA LEU A 116 15.48 -3.76 1.56
C LEU A 116 16.31 -4.51 2.63
N GLY A 117 16.12 -5.82 2.80
CA GLY A 117 16.87 -6.64 3.74
C GLY A 117 16.40 -6.52 5.19
N ALA A 118 15.26 -5.88 5.46
CA ALA A 118 14.74 -5.71 6.81
C ALA A 118 14.18 -7.02 7.38
N LYS A 119 14.44 -7.27 8.66
CA LYS A 119 13.89 -8.41 9.43
C LYS A 119 13.10 -7.94 10.65
N LYS A 120 13.52 -6.83 11.28
CA LYS A 120 12.87 -6.22 12.45
C LYS A 120 12.12 -4.97 12.03
N VAL A 121 10.82 -4.93 12.30
CA VAL A 121 9.93 -3.90 11.78
C VAL A 121 9.15 -3.23 12.91
N SER A 122 9.20 -1.89 12.97
CA SER A 122 8.22 -1.07 13.67
C SER A 122 7.10 -0.68 12.72
N VAL A 123 5.86 -0.63 13.20
CA VAL A 123 4.70 -0.38 12.34
C VAL A 123 3.85 0.75 12.92
N ALA A 124 3.66 1.81 12.12
CA ALA A 124 2.72 2.90 12.36
C ALA A 124 1.51 2.74 11.43
N THR A 125 0.31 2.92 11.95
CA THR A 125 -0.94 2.76 11.20
C THR A 125 -1.98 3.81 11.62
N PRO A 126 -3.00 4.08 10.80
CA PRO A 126 -4.22 4.77 11.22
C PRO A 126 -5.33 3.78 11.64
N TYR A 127 -5.01 2.53 11.96
CA TYR A 127 -6.00 1.47 12.11
C TYR A 127 -6.45 1.25 13.55
N PRO A 128 -7.72 0.80 13.72
CA PRO A 128 -8.18 0.28 14.99
C PRO A 128 -7.49 -1.04 15.35
N GLU A 129 -7.56 -1.39 16.63
CA GLU A 129 -6.87 -2.52 17.24
C GLU A 129 -7.09 -3.87 16.53
N TRP A 130 -8.31 -4.16 16.06
CA TRP A 130 -8.60 -5.43 15.37
C TRP A 130 -7.78 -5.59 14.08
N SER A 131 -7.60 -4.50 13.33
CA SER A 131 -6.82 -4.48 12.08
C SER A 131 -5.32 -4.55 12.38
N ASN A 132 -4.86 -3.86 13.43
CA ASN A 132 -3.46 -3.90 13.87
C ASN A 132 -3.05 -5.31 14.29
N ARG A 133 -3.88 -6.04 15.04
CA ARG A 133 -3.62 -7.44 15.41
C ARG A 133 -3.49 -8.34 14.19
N LYS A 134 -4.36 -8.17 13.19
CA LYS A 134 -4.28 -8.97 11.95
C LYS A 134 -3.06 -8.62 11.11
N LEU A 135 -2.70 -7.34 11.04
CA LEU A 135 -1.49 -6.90 10.34
C LEU A 135 -0.23 -7.49 10.98
N ARG A 136 -0.15 -7.43 12.33
CA ARG A 136 0.96 -8.08 13.07
C ARG A 136 1.07 -9.57 12.70
N ALA A 137 -0.02 -10.32 12.83
CA ALA A 137 -0.04 -11.74 12.53
C ALA A 137 0.36 -12.04 11.06
N TYR A 138 -0.06 -11.19 10.11
CA TYR A 138 0.29 -11.33 8.70
C TYR A 138 1.80 -11.13 8.47
N LEU A 139 2.39 -10.10 9.07
CA LEU A 139 3.84 -9.83 8.95
C LEU A 139 4.69 -10.90 9.66
N GLU A 140 4.27 -11.35 10.85
CA GLU A 140 4.95 -12.44 11.57
C GLU A 140 4.88 -13.76 10.79
N ALA A 141 3.73 -14.07 10.17
CA ALA A 141 3.60 -15.24 9.29
C ALA A 141 4.47 -15.13 8.03
N ALA A 142 4.80 -13.91 7.59
CA ALA A 142 5.74 -13.65 6.50
C ALA A 142 7.22 -13.72 6.95
N GLY A 143 7.50 -13.94 8.25
CA GLY A 143 8.83 -14.14 8.81
C GLY A 143 9.51 -12.89 9.37
N PHE A 144 8.77 -11.79 9.58
CA PHE A 144 9.31 -10.59 10.22
C PHE A 144 9.19 -10.64 11.74
N GLU A 145 10.18 -10.09 12.44
CA GLU A 145 10.09 -9.74 13.86
C GLU A 145 9.38 -8.38 13.97
N VAL A 146 8.10 -8.39 14.39
CA VAL A 146 7.29 -7.19 14.54
C VAL A 146 7.44 -6.65 15.95
N LEU A 147 8.25 -5.61 16.13
CA LEU A 147 8.56 -5.02 17.44
C LEU A 147 7.32 -4.38 18.07
N ASN A 148 6.59 -3.61 17.28
CA ASN A 148 5.34 -2.97 17.68
C ASN A 148 4.43 -2.76 16.47
N VAL A 149 3.14 -2.59 16.73
CA VAL A 149 2.15 -2.07 15.77
C VAL A 149 1.29 -1.07 16.54
N ASP A 150 1.46 0.19 16.25
CA ASP A 150 0.76 1.27 16.95
C ASP A 150 -0.18 2.02 15.99
N GLY A 151 -1.41 2.22 16.45
CA GLY A 151 -2.42 2.99 15.73
C GLY A 151 -2.39 4.46 16.17
N GLU A 152 -2.37 5.38 15.21
CA GLU A 152 -2.49 6.81 15.51
C GLU A 152 -3.86 7.07 16.15
N PRO A 153 -3.91 7.66 17.37
CA PRO A 153 -5.14 7.65 18.18
C PRO A 153 -6.33 8.37 17.54
N THR A 154 -6.10 9.46 16.82
CA THR A 154 -7.19 10.24 16.20
C THR A 154 -7.71 9.57 14.95
N ALA A 155 -6.82 9.06 14.10
CA ALA A 155 -7.18 8.33 12.90
C ALA A 155 -7.86 6.99 13.21
N ALA A 156 -7.40 6.28 14.24
CA ALA A 156 -7.97 4.99 14.64
C ALA A 156 -9.43 5.07 15.11
N GLN A 157 -9.87 6.25 15.52
CA GLN A 157 -11.26 6.54 15.93
C GLN A 157 -12.08 7.21 14.82
N ALA A 158 -11.42 7.71 13.79
CA ALA A 158 -12.04 8.41 12.68
C ALA A 158 -12.58 7.42 11.63
N GLY A 159 -13.36 7.93 10.68
CA GLY A 159 -13.76 7.16 9.50
C GLY A 159 -12.66 7.10 8.44
N ASN A 160 -12.88 6.30 7.41
CA ASN A 160 -11.93 6.16 6.30
C ASN A 160 -11.59 7.50 5.61
N GLN A 161 -12.54 8.41 5.52
CA GLN A 161 -12.34 9.73 4.92
C GLN A 161 -11.31 10.53 5.71
N ASP A 162 -11.43 10.56 7.03
CA ASP A 162 -10.59 11.38 7.91
C ASP A 162 -9.12 10.92 7.88
N ILE A 163 -8.87 9.65 7.55
CA ILE A 163 -7.52 9.12 7.34
C ILE A 163 -6.83 9.83 6.16
N ASN A 164 -7.56 10.10 5.06
CA ASN A 164 -7.00 10.80 3.90
C ASN A 164 -6.69 12.27 4.21
N ASP A 165 -7.48 12.87 5.10
CA ASP A 165 -7.40 14.28 5.44
C ASP A 165 -6.39 14.58 6.55
N GLN A 166 -5.81 13.54 7.17
CA GLN A 166 -4.82 13.71 8.22
C GLN A 166 -3.56 14.41 7.68
N PRO A 167 -3.08 15.51 8.34
CA PRO A 167 -1.90 16.22 7.89
C PRO A 167 -0.64 15.34 7.87
N PRO A 168 0.22 15.45 6.85
CA PRO A 168 1.47 14.68 6.78
C PRO A 168 2.38 14.89 7.99
N GLU A 169 2.36 16.07 8.61
CA GLU A 169 3.12 16.40 9.81
C GLU A 169 2.73 15.53 11.00
N VAL A 170 1.43 15.28 11.20
CA VAL A 170 0.92 14.39 12.26
C VAL A 170 1.42 12.96 12.02
N ILE A 171 1.38 12.52 10.76
CA ILE A 171 1.90 11.21 10.36
C ILE A 171 3.39 11.08 10.67
N ARG A 172 4.17 12.12 10.30
CA ARG A 172 5.62 12.17 10.54
C ARG A 172 5.94 12.11 12.04
N GLU A 173 5.28 12.93 12.84
CA GLU A 173 5.50 12.96 14.29
C GLU A 173 5.17 11.61 14.93
N PHE A 174 3.99 11.08 14.67
CA PHE A 174 3.56 9.81 15.21
C PHE A 174 4.48 8.65 14.79
N ALA A 175 4.76 8.52 13.49
CA ALA A 175 5.59 7.45 12.96
C ALA A 175 7.03 7.51 13.51
N THR A 176 7.57 8.71 13.74
CA THR A 176 8.88 8.90 14.38
C THR A 176 8.86 8.43 15.84
N GLN A 177 7.81 8.77 16.60
CA GLN A 177 7.67 8.39 18.01
C GLN A 177 7.55 6.87 18.23
N VAL A 178 6.84 6.17 17.33
CA VAL A 178 6.62 4.73 17.47
C VAL A 178 7.75 3.89 16.91
N CYS A 179 8.65 4.47 16.12
CA CYS A 179 9.80 3.76 15.57
C CYS A 179 10.79 3.34 16.65
N ARG A 180 10.93 2.03 16.88
CA ARG A 180 11.85 1.48 17.88
C ARG A 180 13.30 1.58 17.42
N GLN A 181 14.22 1.74 18.38
CA GLN A 181 15.65 1.83 18.07
C GLN A 181 16.21 0.54 17.46
N GLU A 182 15.62 -0.60 17.79
CA GLU A 182 16.02 -1.92 17.29
C GLU A 182 15.43 -2.23 15.90
N ALA A 183 14.51 -1.39 15.40
CA ALA A 183 13.92 -1.59 14.08
C ALA A 183 14.96 -1.38 12.97
N GLU A 184 14.91 -2.23 11.97
CA GLU A 184 15.68 -2.10 10.74
C GLU A 184 14.87 -1.32 9.69
N ALA A 185 13.54 -1.44 9.76
CA ALA A 185 12.62 -0.67 8.95
C ALA A 185 11.42 -0.15 9.75
N LEU A 186 10.90 0.99 9.34
CA LEU A 186 9.61 1.54 9.72
C LEU A 186 8.61 1.27 8.59
N LEU A 187 7.47 0.67 8.93
CA LEU A 187 6.34 0.50 8.01
C LEU A 187 5.23 1.49 8.38
N CYS A 188 4.88 2.38 7.45
CA CYS A 188 3.67 3.20 7.53
C CYS A 188 2.55 2.52 6.70
N ALA A 189 1.66 1.81 7.38
CA ALA A 189 0.71 0.92 6.72
C ALA A 189 -0.68 1.55 6.58
N CYS A 190 -0.99 2.10 5.43
CA CYS A 190 -2.32 2.42 4.91
C CYS A 190 -2.20 3.10 3.54
N THR A 191 -3.00 2.69 2.57
CA THR A 191 -3.02 3.35 1.24
C THR A 191 -3.76 4.68 1.23
N ALA A 192 -4.59 4.96 2.23
CA ALA A 192 -5.27 6.23 2.42
C ALA A 192 -4.45 7.24 3.25
N TRP A 193 -3.31 6.82 3.81
CA TRP A 193 -2.48 7.65 4.67
C TRP A 193 -1.40 8.37 3.85
N ARG A 194 -1.31 9.70 3.97
CA ARG A 194 -0.41 10.57 3.20
C ARG A 194 1.06 10.43 3.61
N SER A 195 1.49 9.22 3.88
CA SER A 195 2.84 8.90 4.37
C SER A 195 3.92 8.97 3.30
N LEU A 196 3.55 8.92 2.00
CA LEU A 196 4.51 9.10 0.91
C LEU A 196 5.12 10.51 0.91
N GLU A 197 4.35 11.52 1.25
CA GLU A 197 4.78 12.92 1.27
C GLU A 197 5.91 13.19 2.30
N VAL A 198 5.96 12.41 3.37
CA VAL A 198 6.97 12.52 4.44
C VAL A 198 7.98 11.39 4.44
N ALA A 199 8.04 10.61 3.36
CA ALA A 199 8.87 9.41 3.30
C ALA A 199 10.36 9.69 3.51
N SER A 200 10.91 10.66 2.81
CA SER A 200 12.33 11.02 2.95
C SER A 200 12.65 11.63 4.32
N ASP A 201 11.72 12.40 4.89
CA ASP A 201 11.87 12.98 6.21
C ASP A 201 11.90 11.88 7.28
N LEU A 202 11.01 10.89 7.19
CA LEU A 202 10.96 9.76 8.13
C LEU A 202 12.25 8.93 8.08
N GLU A 203 12.80 8.65 6.89
CA GLU A 203 14.10 7.97 6.79
C GLU A 203 15.22 8.80 7.45
N SER A 204 15.22 10.12 7.24
CA SER A 204 16.23 11.02 7.81
C SER A 204 16.11 11.12 9.33
N LEU A 205 14.89 11.25 9.87
CA LEU A 205 14.64 11.44 11.30
C LEU A 205 14.88 10.16 12.10
N THR A 206 14.46 9.01 11.57
CA THR A 206 14.56 7.73 12.27
C THR A 206 15.91 7.02 12.02
N GLY A 207 16.59 7.35 10.93
CA GLY A 207 17.78 6.61 10.46
C GLY A 207 17.43 5.16 10.07
N ARG A 208 16.18 4.86 9.75
CA ARG A 208 15.68 3.52 9.39
C ARG A 208 15.18 3.52 7.95
N LEU A 209 15.20 2.34 7.34
CA LEU A 209 14.53 2.13 6.05
C LEU A 209 13.04 2.40 6.21
N LEU A 210 12.43 3.04 5.24
CA LEU A 210 10.98 3.25 5.25
C LEU A 210 10.29 2.45 4.15
N VAL A 211 9.18 1.85 4.51
CA VAL A 211 8.20 1.31 3.57
C VAL A 211 6.85 1.94 3.89
N THR A 212 6.21 2.57 2.92
CA THR A 212 4.79 2.91 3.02
C THR A 212 3.96 1.94 2.17
N SER A 213 2.70 1.77 2.48
CA SER A 213 1.80 0.94 1.66
C SER A 213 1.79 1.38 0.20
N ASN A 214 1.74 2.69 -0.07
CA ASN A 214 1.72 3.21 -1.42
C ASN A 214 3.08 3.06 -2.12
N GLN A 215 4.21 3.34 -1.43
CA GLN A 215 5.53 3.07 -2.02
C GLN A 215 5.67 1.61 -2.47
N ALA A 216 5.31 0.66 -1.61
CA ALA A 216 5.43 -0.76 -1.90
C ALA A 216 4.54 -1.19 -3.07
N THR A 217 3.29 -0.70 -3.10
CA THR A 217 2.33 -0.99 -4.17
C THR A 217 2.82 -0.43 -5.50
N ILE A 218 3.26 0.82 -5.53
CA ILE A 218 3.81 1.50 -6.71
C ILE A 218 5.08 0.79 -7.19
N TRP A 219 6.04 0.57 -6.30
CA TRP A 219 7.32 -0.07 -6.61
C TRP A 219 7.12 -1.44 -7.24
N ASN A 220 6.27 -2.28 -6.66
CA ASN A 220 6.01 -3.62 -7.18
C ASN A 220 5.27 -3.56 -8.53
N THR A 221 4.24 -2.71 -8.64
CA THR A 221 3.47 -2.56 -9.87
C THR A 221 4.35 -2.06 -11.02
N PHE A 222 5.19 -1.07 -10.78
CA PHE A 222 6.09 -0.54 -11.80
C PHE A 222 7.10 -1.60 -12.26
N ARG A 223 7.65 -2.38 -11.33
CA ARG A 223 8.54 -3.51 -11.67
C ARG A 223 7.85 -4.55 -12.54
N LYS A 224 6.58 -4.89 -12.27
CA LYS A 224 5.80 -5.87 -13.08
C LYS A 224 5.65 -5.42 -14.53
N VAL A 225 5.56 -4.12 -14.80
CA VAL A 225 5.41 -3.59 -16.17
C VAL A 225 6.73 -3.11 -16.78
N GLY A 226 7.86 -3.36 -16.13
CA GLY A 226 9.20 -3.04 -16.64
C GLY A 226 9.60 -1.58 -16.49
N ILE A 227 8.94 -0.80 -15.64
CA ILE A 227 9.40 0.54 -15.27
C ILE A 227 10.55 0.38 -14.29
N ARG A 228 11.73 0.95 -14.63
CA ARG A 228 12.98 0.82 -13.87
C ARG A 228 13.63 2.17 -13.56
N GLN A 229 12.95 3.27 -13.86
CA GLN A 229 13.46 4.61 -13.57
C GLN A 229 13.44 4.87 -12.07
N PRO A 230 14.59 5.21 -11.44
CA PRO A 230 14.63 5.60 -10.03
C PRO A 230 13.77 6.84 -9.77
N LEU A 231 12.94 6.80 -8.73
CA LEU A 231 12.07 7.89 -8.33
C LEU A 231 12.63 8.51 -7.04
N LYS A 232 13.35 9.61 -7.19
CA LYS A 232 14.04 10.30 -6.09
C LYS A 232 13.08 11.21 -5.32
N GLY A 233 13.36 11.40 -4.01
CA GLY A 233 12.57 12.26 -3.14
C GLY A 233 11.43 11.55 -2.41
N PHE A 234 11.24 10.26 -2.66
CA PHE A 234 10.17 9.45 -2.09
C PHE A 234 10.70 8.22 -1.32
N GLY A 235 11.85 8.36 -0.64
CA GLY A 235 12.50 7.30 0.11
C GLY A 235 13.34 6.33 -0.74
N GLN A 236 14.12 5.49 -0.04
CA GLN A 236 15.07 4.57 -0.67
C GLN A 236 14.40 3.51 -1.54
N LEU A 237 13.20 3.02 -1.15
CA LEU A 237 12.49 1.99 -1.90
C LEU A 237 12.20 2.43 -3.34
N LEU A 238 11.61 3.60 -3.55
CA LEU A 238 11.32 4.10 -4.90
C LEU A 238 12.56 4.55 -5.66
N ALA A 239 13.58 5.03 -4.95
CA ALA A 239 14.89 5.33 -5.55
C ALA A 239 15.62 4.08 -6.05
N SER A 240 15.27 2.89 -5.55
CA SER A 240 15.89 1.61 -5.92
C SER A 240 15.20 0.87 -7.08
N LEU A 241 14.30 1.51 -7.82
CA LEU A 241 13.57 0.87 -8.93
C LEU A 241 14.46 0.29 -10.04
N ASN A 242 15.70 0.73 -10.17
CA ASN A 242 16.70 0.19 -11.10
C ASN A 242 17.42 -1.06 -10.58
N GLY A 243 17.19 -1.45 -9.33
CA GLY A 243 17.74 -2.67 -8.74
C GLY A 243 17.13 -3.94 -9.36
N SER A 244 17.98 -4.87 -9.70
CA SER A 244 17.61 -6.22 -10.16
C SER A 244 17.04 -7.09 -9.04
#